data_9ad9d6995f706c3e1a410e593cd06e02
#
_entry.id   9ad9d6995f706c3e1a410e593cd06e02
#
_cell.length_a   1.000
_cell.length_b   1.000
_cell.length_c   1.000
_cell.angle_alpha   90.00
_cell.angle_beta   90.00
_cell.angle_gamma   90.00
#
_symmetry.space_group_name_H-M   'P 1'
#
loop_
_entity.id
_entity.type
_entity.pdbx_description
1 polymer ?
#
loop_
_entity_poly.entity_id
_entity_poly.type
_entity_poly.pdbx_seq_one_letter_code
_entity_poly.pdbx_strand_id
1 'polypeptide(L)'
;MAVMAHTNGDYGVQAAVAAGVDSLEHGNYMNEESLAMLAESDTVWVPTLVTVRNLLGDGRYDDETLKPIIESAEENIRKAFRMGIKVAPGSDAGAYRVLHGKGIQDEVQSFVEILGDQDAAYRWLAEGEAEIKKKFTVTVHW
;
A
#
# COMPACT_ATOMS: atom_id res chain seq x y z
N MET A 1 -5.48 -20.55 5.71
CA MET A 1 -6.42 -19.56 5.16
C MET A 1 -5.71 -18.23 5.18
N ALA A 2 -5.58 -17.53 4.05
CA ALA A 2 -4.95 -16.22 4.00
C ALA A 2 -5.87 -15.13 4.56
N VAL A 3 -5.28 -14.13 5.21
CA VAL A 3 -5.99 -13.03 5.88
C VAL A 3 -5.50 -11.69 5.34
N MET A 4 -6.46 -10.87 4.91
CA MET A 4 -6.25 -9.49 4.45
C MET A 4 -6.81 -8.54 5.52
N ALA A 5 -6.03 -7.56 5.97
CA ALA A 5 -6.45 -6.62 7.01
C ALA A 5 -6.54 -5.20 6.48
N HIS A 6 -7.74 -4.62 6.50
CA HIS A 6 -7.96 -3.19 6.31
C HIS A 6 -7.72 -2.46 7.63
N THR A 7 -6.69 -1.62 7.69
CA THR A 7 -6.36 -0.88 8.92
C THR A 7 -5.55 0.38 8.64
N ASN A 8 -5.64 1.34 9.56
CA ASN A 8 -4.89 2.58 9.56
C ASN A 8 -4.40 2.89 10.97
N GLY A 9 -3.39 3.75 11.06
CA GLY A 9 -2.78 4.16 12.32
C GLY A 9 -1.91 3.08 12.95
N ASP A 10 -1.02 3.50 13.83
CA ASP A 10 0.02 2.65 14.40
C ASP A 10 -0.52 1.42 15.13
N TYR A 11 -1.49 1.65 16.02
CA TYR A 11 -2.06 0.55 16.82
C TYR A 11 -2.68 -0.53 15.96
N GLY A 12 -3.48 -0.15 14.95
CA GLY A 12 -4.14 -1.10 14.05
C GLY A 12 -3.14 -1.87 13.20
N VAL A 13 -2.16 -1.18 12.65
CA VAL A 13 -1.09 -1.78 11.83
C VAL A 13 -0.25 -2.75 12.65
N GLN A 14 0.24 -2.33 13.82
CA GLN A 14 1.05 -3.16 14.70
C GLN A 14 0.29 -4.41 15.15
N ALA A 15 -0.99 -4.25 15.53
CA ALA A 15 -1.83 -5.39 15.92
C ALA A 15 -2.04 -6.39 14.76
N ALA A 16 -2.28 -5.90 13.54
CA ALA A 16 -2.45 -6.74 12.36
C ALA A 16 -1.15 -7.50 12.02
N VAL A 17 -0.01 -6.80 12.00
CA VAL A 17 1.29 -7.42 11.73
C VAL A 17 1.65 -8.44 12.81
N ALA A 18 1.45 -8.12 14.09
CA ALA A 18 1.68 -9.05 15.19
C ALA A 18 0.77 -10.29 15.13
N ALA A 19 -0.45 -10.16 14.60
CA ALA A 19 -1.36 -11.27 14.37
C ALA A 19 -0.96 -12.15 13.17
N GLY A 20 0.02 -11.73 12.36
CA GLY A 20 0.52 -12.48 11.22
C GLY A 20 -0.43 -12.48 10.02
N VAL A 21 -1.06 -11.34 9.72
CA VAL A 21 -1.88 -11.20 8.51
C VAL A 21 -1.03 -11.34 7.25
N ASP A 22 -1.61 -11.85 6.18
CA ASP A 22 -0.90 -12.08 4.91
C ASP A 22 -0.75 -10.79 4.11
N SER A 23 -1.74 -9.91 4.15
CA SER A 23 -1.64 -8.57 3.59
C SER A 23 -2.26 -7.51 4.50
N LEU A 24 -1.72 -6.29 4.39
CA LEU A 24 -2.17 -5.11 5.11
C LEU A 24 -2.54 -4.04 4.10
N GLU A 25 -3.82 -3.67 4.09
CA GLU A 25 -4.37 -2.69 3.16
C GLU A 25 -4.32 -1.29 3.79
N HIS A 26 -4.02 -0.30 2.98
CA HIS A 26 -3.88 1.13 3.32
C HIS A 26 -2.71 1.42 4.26
N GLY A 27 -2.84 1.24 5.57
CA GLY A 27 -1.78 1.54 6.53
C GLY A 27 -1.43 3.02 6.61
N ASN A 28 -2.41 3.92 6.41
CA ASN A 28 -2.17 5.35 6.57
C ASN A 28 -1.74 5.68 8.01
N TYR A 29 -0.91 6.70 8.17
CA TYR A 29 -0.41 7.20 9.45
C TYR A 29 0.50 6.23 10.23
N MET A 30 1.20 5.34 9.54
CA MET A 30 2.22 4.50 10.16
C MET A 30 3.43 5.32 10.59
N ASN A 31 3.92 5.02 11.79
CA ASN A 31 5.20 5.52 12.30
C ASN A 31 6.37 4.58 11.94
N GLU A 32 7.56 4.93 12.38
CA GLU A 32 8.78 4.14 12.10
C GLU A 32 8.75 2.75 12.74
N GLU A 33 8.14 2.61 13.92
CA GLU A 33 8.00 1.33 14.60
C GLU A 33 7.10 0.38 13.79
N SER A 34 5.97 0.88 13.28
CA SER A 34 5.07 0.11 12.40
C SER A 34 5.78 -0.35 11.13
N LEU A 35 6.59 0.52 10.50
CA LEU A 35 7.40 0.16 9.34
C LEU A 35 8.47 -0.88 9.68
N ALA A 36 9.13 -0.77 10.84
CA ALA A 36 10.10 -1.75 11.29
C ALA A 36 9.47 -3.12 11.50
N MET A 37 8.30 -3.18 12.12
CA MET A 37 7.54 -4.42 12.29
C MET A 37 7.16 -5.05 10.94
N LEU A 38 6.74 -4.25 9.96
CA LEU A 38 6.47 -4.73 8.60
C LEU A 38 7.72 -5.30 7.95
N ALA A 39 8.87 -4.64 8.10
CA ALA A 39 10.14 -5.08 7.53
C ALA A 39 10.60 -6.44 8.08
N GLU A 40 10.28 -6.74 9.34
CA GLU A 40 10.60 -8.01 10.01
C GLU A 40 9.54 -9.10 9.81
N SER A 41 8.42 -8.78 9.14
CA SER A 41 7.29 -9.69 8.94
C SER A 41 7.23 -10.27 7.53
N ASP A 42 6.35 -11.26 7.35
CA ASP A 42 5.96 -11.76 6.03
C ASP A 42 4.73 -11.07 5.44
N THR A 43 4.18 -10.07 6.13
CA THR A 43 3.03 -9.30 5.67
C THR A 43 3.40 -8.47 4.44
N VAL A 44 2.55 -8.51 3.41
CA VAL A 44 2.69 -7.65 2.24
C VAL A 44 1.85 -6.39 2.45
N TRP A 45 2.45 -5.22 2.30
CA TRP A 45 1.73 -3.95 2.39
C TRP A 45 1.15 -3.55 1.03
N VAL A 46 -0.12 -3.12 1.01
CA VAL A 46 -0.85 -2.62 -0.17
C VAL A 46 -1.34 -1.20 0.14
N PRO A 47 -0.57 -0.15 -0.16
CA PRO A 47 -0.83 1.22 0.30
C PRO A 47 -2.12 1.85 -0.21
N THR A 48 -2.53 1.55 -1.45
CA THR A 48 -3.70 2.18 -2.10
C THR A 48 -3.69 3.72 -2.06
N LEU A 49 -2.51 4.31 -2.30
CA LEU A 49 -2.25 5.75 -2.19
C LEU A 49 -3.23 6.59 -3.02
N VAL A 50 -3.68 6.06 -4.17
CA VAL A 50 -4.62 6.74 -5.06
C VAL A 50 -5.97 7.05 -4.40
N THR A 51 -6.36 6.34 -3.35
CA THR A 51 -7.59 6.64 -2.60
C THR A 51 -7.57 8.02 -1.95
N VAL A 52 -6.38 8.55 -1.65
CA VAL A 52 -6.19 9.89 -1.10
C VAL A 52 -5.67 10.87 -2.17
N ARG A 53 -4.72 10.43 -2.99
CA ARG A 53 -4.09 11.26 -4.03
C ARG A 53 -5.09 11.79 -5.05
N ASN A 54 -6.04 10.97 -5.49
CA ASN A 54 -7.06 11.33 -6.46
C ASN A 54 -8.13 12.31 -5.93
N LEU A 55 -8.10 12.62 -4.64
CA LEU A 55 -8.97 13.62 -4.02
C LEU A 55 -8.44 15.05 -4.14
N LEU A 56 -7.14 15.23 -4.43
CA LEU A 56 -6.55 16.57 -4.59
C LEU A 56 -7.23 17.30 -5.75
N GLY A 57 -7.62 18.54 -5.50
CA GLY A 57 -8.27 19.42 -6.49
C GLY A 57 -9.69 19.02 -6.87
N ASP A 58 -10.26 17.98 -6.25
CA ASP A 58 -11.64 17.54 -6.52
C ASP A 58 -12.70 18.43 -5.88
N GLY A 59 -12.34 19.20 -4.86
CA GLY A 59 -13.23 20.12 -4.15
C GLY A 59 -14.14 19.46 -3.10
N ARG A 60 -14.09 18.13 -2.92
CA ARG A 60 -14.83 17.41 -1.89
C ARG A 60 -14.20 17.55 -0.51
N TYR A 61 -12.88 17.59 -0.47
CA TYR A 61 -12.08 17.77 0.74
C TYR A 61 -11.15 18.95 0.55
N ASP A 62 -10.76 19.58 1.63
CA ASP A 62 -9.76 20.64 1.62
C ASP A 62 -8.37 20.08 1.30
N ASP A 63 -7.73 20.60 0.26
CA ASP A 63 -6.41 20.18 -0.18
C ASP A 63 -5.34 20.36 0.90
N GLU A 64 -5.47 21.37 1.77
CA GLU A 64 -4.54 21.58 2.89
C GLU A 64 -4.63 20.47 3.95
N THR A 65 -5.78 19.81 4.05
CA THR A 65 -5.96 18.61 4.88
C THR A 65 -5.40 17.35 4.21
N LEU A 66 -5.53 17.24 2.87
CA LEU A 66 -5.08 16.06 2.13
C LEU A 66 -3.56 16.00 1.96
N LYS A 67 -2.90 17.13 1.71
CA LYS A 67 -1.46 17.21 1.46
C LYS A 67 -0.61 16.54 2.54
N PRO A 68 -0.76 16.82 3.84
CA PRO A 68 0.05 16.16 4.87
C PRO A 68 -0.15 14.65 4.92
N ILE A 69 -1.35 14.16 4.62
CA ILE A 69 -1.66 12.72 4.58
C ILE A 69 -0.89 12.07 3.43
N ILE A 70 -0.94 12.68 2.24
CA ILE A 70 -0.26 12.20 1.05
C ILE A 70 1.26 12.23 1.25
N GLU A 71 1.81 13.35 1.74
CA GLU A 71 3.24 13.50 2.01
C GLU A 71 3.77 12.46 2.99
N SER A 72 3.01 12.19 4.06
CA SER A 72 3.32 11.14 5.03
C SER A 72 3.31 9.75 4.39
N ALA A 73 2.30 9.44 3.59
CA ALA A 73 2.19 8.16 2.90
C ALA A 73 3.32 7.98 1.87
N GLU A 74 3.66 9.01 1.09
CA GLU A 74 4.77 8.99 0.14
C GLU A 74 6.12 8.77 0.82
N GLU A 75 6.37 9.45 1.96
CA GLU A 75 7.60 9.23 2.72
C GLU A 75 7.68 7.82 3.30
N ASN A 76 6.55 7.27 3.78
CA ASN A 76 6.49 5.88 4.22
C ASN A 76 6.76 4.89 3.08
N ILE A 77 6.30 5.16 1.86
CA ILE A 77 6.64 4.36 0.68
C ILE A 77 8.14 4.42 0.38
N ARG A 78 8.77 5.60 0.44
CA ARG A 78 10.23 5.73 0.26
C ARG A 78 11.01 4.97 1.34
N LYS A 79 10.57 5.05 2.60
CA LYS A 79 11.16 4.28 3.71
C LYS A 79 11.00 2.79 3.51
N ALA A 80 9.80 2.33 3.16
CA ALA A 80 9.51 0.93 2.89
C ALA A 80 10.40 0.35 1.79
N PHE A 81 10.62 1.10 0.71
CA PHE A 81 11.54 0.71 -0.36
C PHE A 81 12.96 0.52 0.17
N ARG A 82 13.49 1.48 0.94
CA ARG A 82 14.83 1.40 1.52
C ARG A 82 14.99 0.26 2.54
N MET A 83 13.91 -0.07 3.24
CA MET A 83 13.89 -1.14 4.26
C MET A 83 13.63 -2.53 3.67
N GLY A 84 13.36 -2.64 2.37
CA GLY A 84 13.05 -3.91 1.73
C GLY A 84 11.70 -4.51 2.14
N ILE A 85 10.75 -3.68 2.56
CA ILE A 85 9.39 -4.12 2.88
C ILE A 85 8.71 -4.64 1.62
N LYS A 86 8.00 -5.75 1.71
CA LYS A 86 7.20 -6.29 0.62
C LYS A 86 5.98 -5.41 0.37
N VAL A 87 5.91 -4.80 -0.81
CA VAL A 87 4.80 -3.91 -1.19
C VAL A 87 4.21 -4.37 -2.51
N ALA A 88 2.89 -4.55 -2.55
CA ALA A 88 2.17 -4.90 -3.77
C ALA A 88 1.28 -3.73 -4.24
N PRO A 89 1.05 -3.61 -5.56
CA PRO A 89 0.13 -2.61 -6.07
C PRO A 89 -1.32 -3.01 -5.77
N GLY A 90 -2.12 -2.03 -5.34
CA GLY A 90 -3.55 -2.16 -5.17
C GLY A 90 -4.20 -0.78 -5.23
N SER A 91 -5.38 -0.69 -5.84
CA SER A 91 -6.01 0.62 -6.07
C SER A 91 -7.25 0.88 -5.21
N ASP A 92 -7.81 -0.15 -4.60
CA ASP A 92 -9.12 -0.05 -3.95
C ASP A 92 -10.20 0.53 -4.92
N ALA A 93 -10.21 0.00 -6.16
CA ALA A 93 -11.11 0.47 -7.20
C ALA A 93 -12.59 0.29 -6.80
N GLY A 94 -13.36 1.38 -6.93
CA GLY A 94 -14.69 1.54 -6.37
C GLY A 94 -14.73 2.60 -5.27
N ALA A 95 -13.59 2.92 -4.66
CA ALA A 95 -13.48 4.10 -3.83
C ALA A 95 -13.73 5.38 -4.67
N TYR A 96 -14.14 6.45 -4.00
CA TYR A 96 -14.44 7.70 -4.71
C TYR A 96 -13.22 8.20 -5.50
N ARG A 97 -13.40 8.51 -6.78
CA ARG A 97 -12.36 8.93 -7.75
C ARG A 97 -11.34 7.84 -8.10
N VAL A 98 -11.56 6.59 -7.71
CA VAL A 98 -10.71 5.46 -8.09
C VAL A 98 -11.46 4.56 -9.07
N LEU A 99 -11.21 4.72 -10.36
CA LEU A 99 -11.90 3.99 -11.42
C LEU A 99 -11.30 2.60 -11.62
N HIS A 100 -12.16 1.62 -11.92
CA HIS A 100 -11.70 0.28 -12.31
C HIS A 100 -10.77 0.34 -13.54
N GLY A 101 -9.67 -0.39 -13.46
CA GLY A 101 -8.62 -0.39 -14.49
C GLY A 101 -7.69 0.81 -14.41
N LYS A 102 -8.21 2.04 -14.40
CA LYS A 102 -7.39 3.25 -14.31
C LYS A 102 -6.72 3.40 -12.94
N GLY A 103 -7.42 3.08 -11.85
CA GLY A 103 -6.90 3.23 -10.49
C GLY A 103 -5.59 2.48 -10.27
N ILE A 104 -5.45 1.27 -10.79
CA ILE A 104 -4.20 0.53 -10.66
C ILE A 104 -3.05 1.15 -11.48
N GLN A 105 -3.36 1.75 -12.63
CA GLN A 105 -2.36 2.47 -13.42
C GLN A 105 -1.89 3.73 -12.67
N ASP A 106 -2.83 4.46 -12.07
CA ASP A 106 -2.54 5.65 -11.27
C ASP A 106 -1.71 5.29 -10.03
N GLU A 107 -2.01 4.16 -9.38
CA GLU A 107 -1.23 3.68 -8.23
C GLU A 107 0.21 3.36 -8.64
N VAL A 108 0.41 2.57 -9.67
CA VAL A 108 1.76 2.23 -10.18
C VAL A 108 2.52 3.48 -10.60
N GLN A 109 1.86 4.41 -11.29
CA GLN A 109 2.47 5.68 -11.68
C GLN A 109 2.89 6.52 -10.47
N SER A 110 2.10 6.50 -9.39
CA SER A 110 2.46 7.18 -8.14
C SER A 110 3.76 6.64 -7.55
N PHE A 111 3.98 5.32 -7.58
CA PHE A 111 5.24 4.72 -7.12
C PHE A 111 6.43 5.12 -7.99
N VAL A 112 6.26 5.19 -9.31
CA VAL A 112 7.30 5.67 -10.23
C VAL A 112 7.70 7.11 -9.89
N GLU A 113 6.73 7.98 -9.65
CA GLU A 113 6.96 9.39 -9.27
C GLU A 113 7.66 9.51 -7.91
N ILE A 114 7.23 8.73 -6.91
CA ILE A 114 7.78 8.74 -5.56
C ILE A 114 9.24 8.29 -5.53
N LEU A 115 9.58 7.23 -6.28
CA LEU A 115 10.93 6.67 -6.31
C LEU A 115 11.85 7.38 -7.31
N GLY A 116 11.29 8.02 -8.36
CA GLY A 116 12.05 8.63 -9.44
C GLY A 116 12.80 7.62 -10.33
N ASP A 117 12.48 6.32 -10.20
CA ASP A 117 13.07 5.22 -10.96
C ASP A 117 11.97 4.22 -11.34
N GLN A 118 11.60 4.24 -12.62
CA GLN A 118 10.52 3.38 -13.15
C GLN A 118 10.85 1.89 -13.04
N ASP A 119 12.07 1.50 -13.38
CA ASP A 119 12.47 0.10 -13.37
C ASP A 119 12.52 -0.46 -11.95
N ALA A 120 13.00 0.34 -11.00
CA ALA A 120 12.99 -0.03 -9.59
C ALA A 120 11.55 -0.17 -9.05
N ALA A 121 10.67 0.79 -9.36
CA ALA A 121 9.28 0.73 -8.97
C ALA A 121 8.58 -0.52 -9.51
N TYR A 122 8.73 -0.81 -10.79
CA TYR A 122 8.10 -1.97 -11.42
C TYR A 122 8.60 -3.29 -10.85
N ARG A 123 9.92 -3.44 -10.63
CA ARG A 123 10.46 -4.66 -10.01
C ARG A 123 9.93 -4.86 -8.61
N TRP A 124 9.98 -3.82 -7.78
CA TRP A 124 9.51 -3.90 -6.39
C TRP A 124 8.03 -4.27 -6.29
N LEU A 125 7.17 -3.62 -7.06
CA LEU A 125 5.74 -3.92 -7.09
C LEU A 125 5.44 -5.31 -7.66
N ALA A 126 6.18 -5.76 -8.68
CA ALA A 126 6.02 -7.10 -9.25
C ALA A 126 6.41 -8.20 -8.26
N GLU A 127 7.46 -7.99 -7.46
CA GLU A 127 7.84 -8.90 -6.38
C GLU A 127 6.74 -9.01 -5.32
N GLY A 128 6.19 -7.88 -4.89
CA GLY A 128 5.06 -7.86 -3.94
C GLY A 128 3.79 -8.52 -4.50
N GLU A 129 3.46 -8.26 -5.76
CA GLU A 129 2.34 -8.92 -6.44
C GLU A 129 2.51 -10.45 -6.49
N ALA A 130 3.73 -10.92 -6.77
CA ALA A 130 4.04 -12.34 -6.77
C ALA A 130 3.82 -12.97 -5.37
N GLU A 131 4.21 -12.26 -4.30
CA GLU A 131 3.97 -12.73 -2.93
C GLU A 131 2.46 -12.76 -2.59
N ILE A 132 1.68 -11.75 -2.98
CA ILE A 132 0.21 -11.76 -2.83
C ILE A 132 -0.39 -12.96 -3.56
N LYS A 133 -0.03 -13.19 -4.81
CA LYS A 133 -0.53 -14.35 -5.58
C LYS A 133 -0.20 -15.67 -4.89
N LYS A 134 1.01 -15.83 -4.37
CA LYS A 134 1.44 -17.03 -3.65
C LYS A 134 0.62 -17.27 -2.38
N LYS A 135 0.35 -16.23 -1.59
CA LYS A 135 -0.39 -16.31 -0.32
C LYS A 135 -1.88 -16.58 -0.53
N PHE A 136 -2.48 -15.97 -1.54
CA PHE A 136 -3.94 -16.01 -1.78
C PHE A 136 -4.37 -17.02 -2.86
N THR A 137 -3.44 -17.73 -3.49
CA THR A 137 -3.80 -18.80 -4.44
C THR A 137 -4.23 -20.05 -3.69
N VAL A 138 -5.49 -20.46 -3.87
CA VAL A 138 -6.01 -21.74 -3.38
C VAL A 138 -5.77 -22.79 -4.48
N THR A 139 -4.87 -23.74 -4.23
CA THR A 139 -4.75 -24.92 -5.08
C THR A 139 -5.91 -25.86 -4.76
N VAL A 140 -6.92 -25.90 -5.62
CA VAL A 140 -8.01 -26.86 -5.51
C VAL A 140 -7.54 -28.18 -6.14
N HIS A 141 -7.32 -29.18 -5.33
CA HIS A 141 -7.11 -30.55 -5.81
C HIS A 141 -8.50 -31.17 -6.03
N TRP A 142 -8.85 -31.41 -7.28
CA TRP A 142 -10.04 -32.16 -7.68
C TRP A 142 -9.73 -33.67 -7.65
#